data_b0e09a7f4ee5f67307e00df4b0e451e0
#
_entry.id   b0e09a7f4ee5f67307e00df4b0e451e0
#
_cell.length_a   1.000
_cell.length_b   1.000
_cell.length_c   1.000
_cell.angle_alpha   90.00
_cell.angle_beta   90.00
_cell.angle_gamma   90.00
#
_symmetry.space_group_name_H-M   'P 1'
#
loop_
_entity.id
_entity.type
_entity.pdbx_description
1 polymer ?
#
loop_
_entity_poly.entity_id
_entity_poly.type
_entity_poly.pdbx_seq_one_letter_code
_entity_poly.pdbx_strand_id
1 'polypeptide(L)' 'PKITADQFHKAKEYLQNGGKLTAIKSKYTLTKKQEDALEGHE' A
#
# COMPACT_ATOMS: atom_id res chain seq x y z
N PRO A 1 8.08 -10.56 -1.45
CA PRO A 1 8.60 -10.09 -0.17
C PRO A 1 7.61 -9.19 0.54
N LYS A 2 7.72 -9.19 1.85
CA LYS A 2 6.81 -8.41 2.66
C LYS A 2 7.16 -6.93 2.58
N ILE A 3 6.14 -6.12 2.67
CA ILE A 3 6.35 -4.68 2.64
C ILE A 3 6.92 -4.24 3.99
N THR A 4 7.91 -3.36 3.95
CA THR A 4 8.48 -2.82 5.16
C THR A 4 7.76 -1.53 5.56
N ALA A 5 8.07 -1.01 6.75
CA ALA A 5 7.43 0.21 7.22
C ALA A 5 7.71 1.37 6.28
N ASP A 6 8.97 1.48 5.83
CA ASP A 6 9.33 2.54 4.91
C ASP A 6 8.57 2.41 3.59
N GLN A 7 8.50 1.19 3.09
CA GLN A 7 7.79 0.95 1.84
C GLN A 7 6.31 1.20 2.02
N PHE A 8 5.77 0.89 3.17
CA PHE A 8 4.38 1.13 3.47
C PHE A 8 4.07 2.63 3.41
N HIS A 9 4.97 3.43 3.98
CA HIS A 9 4.82 4.87 3.95
C HIS A 9 4.84 5.40 2.52
N LYS A 10 5.79 4.91 1.74
CA LYS A 10 5.89 5.33 0.34
C LYS A 10 4.67 4.91 -0.45
N ALA A 11 4.14 3.74 -0.15
CA ALA A 11 2.94 3.28 -0.83
C ALA A 11 1.76 4.19 -0.51
N LYS A 12 1.65 4.63 0.74
CA LYS A 12 0.59 5.55 1.11
C LYS A 12 0.68 6.84 0.32
N GLU A 13 1.88 7.39 0.23
CA GLU A 13 2.08 8.62 -0.52
C GLU A 13 1.76 8.43 -1.99
N TYR A 14 2.17 7.29 -2.52
CA TYR A 14 1.90 6.99 -3.92
C TYR A 14 0.41 6.99 -4.19
N LEU A 15 -0.36 6.38 -3.30
CA LEU A 15 -1.81 6.32 -3.47
C LEU A 15 -2.45 7.69 -3.33
N GLN A 16 -1.92 8.50 -2.43
CA GLN A 16 -2.44 9.85 -2.25
C GLN A 16 -2.22 10.71 -3.48
N ASN A 17 -1.18 10.38 -4.24
CA ASN A 17 -0.87 11.12 -5.46
C ASN A 17 -1.56 10.56 -6.68
N GLY A 18 -2.54 9.71 -6.47
CA GLY A 18 -3.30 9.17 -7.58
C GLY A 18 -2.84 7.81 -8.04
N GLY A 19 -2.02 7.15 -7.23
CA GLY A 19 -1.57 5.81 -7.57
C GLY A 19 -2.66 4.78 -7.39
N LYS A 20 -2.33 3.54 -7.76
CA LYS A 20 -3.29 2.46 -7.65
C LYS A 20 -2.78 1.41 -6.68
N LEU A 21 -3.70 0.90 -5.88
CA LEU A 21 -3.35 -0.14 -4.92
C LEU A 21 -2.89 -1.41 -5.63
N THR A 22 -3.46 -1.68 -6.78
CA THR A 22 -3.10 -2.87 -7.54
C THR A 22 -1.62 -2.91 -7.85
N ALA A 23 -1.03 -1.77 -8.18
CA ALA A 23 0.39 -1.70 -8.48
C ALA A 23 1.21 -2.07 -7.26
N ILE A 24 0.79 -1.62 -6.09
CA ILE A 24 1.51 -1.92 -4.86
C ILE A 24 1.38 -3.38 -4.51
N LYS A 25 0.20 -3.94 -4.68
CA LYS A 25 -0.02 -5.35 -4.39
C LYS A 25 0.81 -6.25 -5.30
N SER A 26 1.07 -5.78 -6.51
CA SER A 26 1.91 -6.53 -7.43
C SER A 26 3.36 -6.51 -7.00
N LYS A 27 3.78 -5.41 -6.40
CA LYS A 27 5.17 -5.26 -5.99
C LYS A 27 5.46 -5.88 -4.64
N TYR A 28 4.52 -5.76 -3.72
CA TYR A 28 4.73 -6.20 -2.35
C TYR A 28 3.62 -7.11 -1.89
N THR A 29 3.95 -7.97 -0.94
CA THR A 29 2.94 -8.81 -0.32
C THR A 29 2.29 -8.05 0.83
N LEU A 30 1.00 -7.85 0.74
CA LEU A 30 0.26 -7.11 1.76
C LEU A 30 -0.72 -8.02 2.46
N THR A 31 -0.93 -7.77 3.75
CA THR A 31 -1.99 -8.43 4.47
C THR A 31 -3.27 -7.63 4.26
N LYS A 32 -4.40 -8.23 4.63
CA LYS A 32 -5.67 -7.55 4.49
C LYS A 32 -5.69 -6.25 5.27
N LYS A 33 -5.10 -6.25 6.45
CA LYS A 33 -5.05 -5.06 7.27
C LYS A 33 -4.27 -3.95 6.58
N GLN A 34 -3.16 -4.31 5.97
CA GLN A 34 -2.34 -3.33 5.28
C GLN A 34 -3.06 -2.79 4.05
N GLU A 35 -3.77 -3.65 3.34
CA GLU A 35 -4.54 -3.21 2.19
C GLU A 35 -5.60 -2.20 2.61
N ASP A 36 -6.30 -2.50 3.69
CA ASP A 36 -7.33 -1.61 4.17
C ASP A 36 -6.75 -0.26 4.55
N ALA A 37 -5.61 -0.29 5.23
CA ALA A 37 -4.97 0.96 5.66
C ALA A 37 -4.56 1.79 4.44
N LEU A 38 -4.06 1.14 3.41
CA LEU A 38 -3.62 1.84 2.23
C LEU A 38 -4.77 2.39 1.42
N GLU A 39 -5.90 1.69 1.43
CA GLU A 39 -7.05 2.15 0.69
C GLU A 39 -7.70 3.36 1.33
N GLY A 40 -7.31 3.66 2.55
CA GLY A 40 -7.87 4.79 3.23
C GLY A 40 -9.32 4.58 3.57
N HIS A 41 -9.73 3.35 3.80
CA HIS A 41 -11.09 3.04 4.05
C HIS A 41 -11.51 3.48 5.40
N GLU A 42 -12.66 3.81 5.60
CA GLU A 42 -13.04 4.11 6.92
C GLU A 42 -14.24 3.38 7.33
#